data_7d1147538cd804a263391fcaa3efd6f6
#
_entry.id   7d1147538cd804a263391fcaa3efd6f6
#
_cell.length_a   1.000
_cell.length_b   1.000
_cell.length_c   1.000
_cell.angle_alpha   90.00
_cell.angle_beta   90.00
_cell.angle_gamma   90.00
#
_symmetry.space_group_name_H-M   'P 1'
#
loop_
_entity.id
_entity.type
_entity.pdbx_description
1 polymer ?
#
loop_
_entity_poly.entity_id
_entity_poly.type
_entity_poly.pdbx_seq_one_letter_code
_entity_poly.pdbx_strand_id
1 'polypeptide(L)'
;IQGLLSEFDCQIILTAGPGESEKAHELAAKIDSQNVVVYDKNKGLVDFAHSLACADLFIAGSTGPLHLSSAFNVPTIGFYPNSQSSQPRRWKPINDADKHLAFCPPKGKDEMNLGLISIDDALIEIVPFVRKMWQAGN
;
A
#
# COMPACT_ATOMS: atom_id res chain seq x y z
N ILE A 1 -1.32 9.30 1.44
CA ILE A 1 0.03 9.87 1.17
C ILE A 1 0.28 11.04 2.11
N GLN A 2 -0.48 12.13 2.02
CA GLN A 2 -0.25 13.35 2.83
C GLN A 2 -0.21 13.04 4.33
N GLY A 3 -1.10 12.19 4.86
CA GLY A 3 -1.08 11.78 6.26
C GLY A 3 0.19 11.05 6.68
N LEU A 4 0.82 10.26 5.79
CA LEU A 4 2.11 9.63 6.08
C LEU A 4 3.25 10.66 6.05
N LEU A 5 3.26 11.55 5.07
CA LEU A 5 4.28 12.60 4.97
C LEU A 5 4.24 13.61 6.13
N SER A 6 3.06 13.81 6.74
CA SER A 6 2.93 14.69 7.94
C SER A 6 3.42 14.03 9.22
N GLU A 7 3.40 12.69 9.29
CA GLU A 7 3.75 11.93 10.49
C GLU A 7 5.17 11.37 10.48
N PHE A 8 5.76 11.20 9.29
CA PHE A 8 7.03 10.51 9.09
C PHE A 8 7.94 11.26 8.13
N ASP A 9 9.23 11.30 8.47
CA ASP A 9 10.27 11.68 7.51
C ASP A 9 10.56 10.49 6.60
N CYS A 10 9.86 10.43 5.47
CA CYS A 10 9.91 9.32 4.54
C CYS A 10 9.85 9.78 3.08
N GLN A 11 10.32 8.92 2.19
CA GLN A 11 10.11 9.05 0.76
C GLN A 11 9.00 8.10 0.31
N ILE A 12 8.06 8.60 -0.49
CA ILE A 12 6.99 7.81 -1.07
C ILE A 12 7.26 7.58 -2.55
N ILE A 13 7.30 6.31 -2.93
CA ILE A 13 7.50 5.90 -4.31
C ILE A 13 6.17 5.42 -4.87
N LEU A 14 5.63 6.14 -5.84
CA LEU A 14 4.44 5.74 -6.58
C LEU A 14 4.85 4.79 -7.69
N THR A 15 4.48 3.53 -7.57
CA THR A 15 4.73 2.54 -8.62
C THR A 15 3.59 2.57 -9.65
N ALA A 16 3.93 2.40 -10.92
CA ALA A 16 2.97 2.35 -12.00
C ALA A 16 3.19 1.10 -12.86
N GLY A 17 2.12 0.37 -13.11
CA GLY A 17 2.08 -0.71 -14.08
C GLY A 17 1.88 -0.21 -15.52
N PRO A 18 1.81 -1.14 -16.49
CA PRO A 18 1.55 -0.77 -17.88
C PRO A 18 0.27 0.06 -18.03
N GLY A 19 0.38 1.25 -18.63
CA GLY A 19 -0.74 2.18 -18.84
C GLY A 19 -1.15 3.02 -17.62
N GLU A 20 -0.42 2.95 -16.51
CA GLU A 20 -0.74 3.72 -15.29
C GLU A 20 0.21 4.90 -15.04
N SER A 21 1.27 5.05 -15.83
CA SER A 21 2.31 6.06 -15.63
C SER A 21 1.74 7.49 -15.56
N GLU A 22 0.85 7.86 -16.49
CA GLU A 22 0.22 9.17 -16.51
C GLU A 22 -0.52 9.49 -15.20
N LYS A 23 -1.31 8.55 -14.70
CA LYS A 23 -2.05 8.70 -13.43
C LYS A 23 -1.12 8.86 -12.24
N ALA A 24 0.00 8.14 -12.23
CA ALA A 24 0.98 8.24 -11.15
C ALA A 24 1.65 9.63 -11.15
N HIS A 25 2.01 10.15 -12.33
CA HIS A 25 2.56 11.49 -12.46
C HIS A 25 1.55 12.60 -12.12
N GLU A 26 0.29 12.46 -12.53
CA GLU A 26 -0.78 13.37 -12.12
C GLU A 26 -0.98 13.39 -10.60
N LEU A 27 -0.94 12.22 -9.96
CA LEU A 27 -1.06 12.12 -8.51
C LEU A 27 0.13 12.77 -7.80
N ALA A 28 1.35 12.51 -8.26
CA ALA A 28 2.55 13.15 -7.72
C ALA A 28 2.48 14.67 -7.83
N ALA A 29 2.06 15.19 -8.99
CA ALA A 29 1.89 16.62 -9.22
C ALA A 29 0.83 17.25 -8.31
N LYS A 30 -0.28 16.55 -8.03
CA LYS A 30 -1.31 17.03 -7.10
C LYS A 30 -0.85 17.09 -5.65
N ILE A 31 0.06 16.20 -5.26
CA ILE A 31 0.63 16.18 -3.89
C ILE A 31 1.66 17.29 -3.73
N ASP A 32 2.38 17.62 -4.80
CA ASP A 32 3.39 18.68 -4.88
C ASP A 32 4.42 18.61 -3.74
N SER A 33 5.03 17.44 -3.58
CA SER A 33 6.05 17.18 -2.55
C SER A 33 7.30 16.58 -3.17
N GLN A 34 8.47 17.11 -2.83
CA GLN A 34 9.76 16.54 -3.25
C GLN A 34 10.03 15.14 -2.66
N ASN A 35 9.29 14.74 -1.63
CA ASN A 35 9.35 13.42 -1.02
C ASN A 35 8.47 12.39 -1.74
N VAL A 36 7.82 12.76 -2.84
CA VAL A 36 7.02 11.85 -3.67
C VAL A 36 7.65 11.72 -5.04
N VAL A 37 8.01 10.50 -5.42
CA VAL A 37 8.60 10.19 -6.72
C VAL A 37 7.81 9.11 -7.43
N VAL A 38 7.83 9.12 -8.77
CA VAL A 38 7.20 8.08 -9.59
C VAL A 38 8.25 7.09 -10.08
N TYR A 39 7.98 5.80 -9.91
CA TYR A 39 8.76 4.69 -10.45
C TYR A 39 7.91 3.92 -11.45
N ASP A 40 8.08 4.24 -12.71
CA ASP A 40 7.34 3.70 -13.86
C ASP A 40 8.24 3.05 -14.93
N LYS A 41 9.54 2.89 -14.62
CA LYS A 41 10.59 2.42 -15.57
C LYS A 41 11.08 1.01 -15.26
N ASN A 42 10.30 0.18 -14.57
CA ASN A 42 10.70 -1.19 -14.32
C ASN A 42 10.82 -2.00 -15.63
N LYS A 43 11.79 -2.91 -15.66
CA LYS A 43 12.06 -3.78 -16.82
C LYS A 43 11.36 -5.13 -16.74
N GLY A 44 10.17 -5.16 -16.16
CA GLY A 44 9.36 -6.36 -15.98
C GLY A 44 9.21 -6.79 -14.53
N LEU A 45 8.56 -7.95 -14.33
CA LEU A 45 8.15 -8.42 -13.01
C LEU A 45 9.31 -8.66 -12.04
N VAL A 46 10.43 -9.16 -12.53
CA VAL A 46 11.60 -9.47 -11.68
C VAL A 46 12.24 -8.19 -11.17
N ASP A 47 12.40 -7.19 -12.05
CA ASP A 47 12.96 -5.88 -11.69
C ASP A 47 12.04 -5.17 -10.67
N PHE A 48 10.73 -5.23 -10.90
CA PHE A 48 9.73 -4.72 -9.97
C PHE A 48 9.77 -5.45 -8.62
N ALA A 49 9.93 -6.77 -8.62
CA ALA A 49 10.06 -7.56 -7.39
C ALA A 49 11.27 -7.13 -6.54
N HIS A 50 12.42 -6.87 -7.19
CA HIS A 50 13.60 -6.35 -6.50
C HIS A 50 13.34 -4.98 -5.88
N SER A 51 12.62 -4.11 -6.57
CA SER A 51 12.24 -2.79 -6.03
C SER A 51 11.35 -2.93 -4.79
N LEU A 52 10.38 -3.86 -4.81
CA LEU A 52 9.51 -4.14 -3.67
C LEU A 52 10.29 -4.69 -2.48
N ALA A 53 11.29 -5.53 -2.71
CA ALA A 53 12.13 -6.08 -1.64
C ALA A 53 12.96 -5.01 -0.90
N CYS A 54 13.17 -3.85 -1.51
CA CYS A 54 13.87 -2.71 -0.90
C CYS A 54 12.94 -1.75 -0.13
N ALA A 55 11.63 -1.99 -0.12
CA ALA A 55 10.69 -1.12 0.54
C ALA A 55 10.57 -1.43 2.03
N ASP A 56 10.48 -0.40 2.88
CA ASP A 56 10.20 -0.55 4.31
C ASP A 56 8.72 -0.80 4.60
N LEU A 57 7.85 -0.40 3.65
CA LEU A 57 6.41 -0.58 3.69
C LEU A 57 5.86 -0.60 2.27
N PHE A 58 4.89 -1.46 2.00
CA PHE A 58 4.16 -1.48 0.73
C PHE A 58 2.66 -1.31 0.95
N ILE A 59 2.05 -0.37 0.22
CA ILE A 59 0.61 -0.05 0.32
C ILE A 59 -0.04 -0.26 -1.04
N ALA A 60 -1.05 -1.10 -1.11
CA ALA A 60 -1.77 -1.36 -2.36
C ALA A 60 -3.20 -1.87 -2.13
N GLY A 61 -3.99 -1.90 -3.19
CA GLY A 61 -5.18 -2.74 -3.26
C GLY A 61 -4.84 -4.23 -3.24
N SER A 62 -5.85 -5.08 -3.15
CA SER A 62 -5.71 -6.55 -3.22
C SER A 62 -5.29 -7.00 -4.62
N THR A 63 -4.02 -6.88 -4.95
CA THR A 63 -3.42 -7.09 -6.27
C THR A 63 -2.16 -7.95 -6.19
N GLY A 64 -1.67 -8.42 -7.34
CA GLY A 64 -0.43 -9.19 -7.43
C GLY A 64 0.77 -8.55 -6.74
N PRO A 65 1.03 -7.23 -6.90
CA PRO A 65 2.09 -6.52 -6.18
C PRO A 65 2.03 -6.64 -4.66
N LEU A 66 0.84 -6.62 -4.05
CA LEU A 66 0.69 -6.81 -2.60
C LEU A 66 1.17 -8.20 -2.14
N HIS A 67 0.83 -9.23 -2.90
CA HIS A 67 1.29 -10.59 -2.62
C HIS A 67 2.79 -10.75 -2.88
N LEU A 68 3.29 -10.11 -3.93
CA LEU A 68 4.71 -10.14 -4.26
C LEU A 68 5.57 -9.49 -3.17
N SER A 69 5.17 -8.31 -2.66
CA SER A 69 5.88 -7.65 -1.56
C SER A 69 5.86 -8.49 -0.28
N SER A 70 4.75 -9.17 -0.01
CA SER A 70 4.62 -10.04 1.16
C SER A 70 5.51 -11.28 1.09
N ALA A 71 5.86 -11.76 -0.10
CA ALA A 71 6.80 -12.85 -0.27
C ALA A 71 8.24 -12.50 0.18
N PHE A 72 8.58 -11.22 0.22
CA PHE A 72 9.82 -10.69 0.81
C PHE A 72 9.67 -10.31 2.28
N ASN A 73 8.54 -10.63 2.89
CA ASN A 73 8.21 -10.28 4.27
C ASN A 73 8.24 -8.76 4.55
N VAL A 74 8.04 -7.94 3.52
CA VAL A 74 7.87 -6.50 3.64
C VAL A 74 6.57 -6.21 4.41
N PRO A 75 6.54 -5.29 5.37
CA PRO A 75 5.30 -4.82 5.97
C PRO A 75 4.33 -4.30 4.91
N THR A 76 3.06 -4.69 5.00
CA THR A 76 2.06 -4.37 3.98
C THR A 76 0.80 -3.76 4.56
N ILE A 77 0.21 -2.82 3.83
CA ILE A 77 -1.15 -2.32 4.08
C ILE A 77 -1.98 -2.60 2.83
N GLY A 78 -3.04 -3.39 3.01
CA GLY A 78 -3.91 -3.82 1.93
C GLY A 78 -5.31 -3.21 2.02
N PHE A 79 -5.81 -2.71 0.89
CA PHE A 79 -7.20 -2.27 0.74
C PHE A 79 -7.98 -3.32 -0.06
N TYR A 80 -9.03 -3.87 0.53
CA TYR A 80 -9.77 -5.00 -0.01
C TYR A 80 -11.25 -4.66 -0.19
N PRO A 81 -11.87 -5.09 -1.30
CA PRO A 81 -13.33 -5.14 -1.35
C PRO A 81 -13.87 -6.05 -0.24
N ASN A 82 -15.04 -5.71 0.31
CA ASN A 82 -15.66 -6.49 1.39
C ASN A 82 -16.62 -7.59 0.87
N SER A 83 -16.46 -8.05 -0.37
CA SER A 83 -17.24 -9.16 -0.91
C SER A 83 -16.72 -10.50 -0.39
N GLN A 84 -17.58 -11.51 -0.31
CA GLN A 84 -17.20 -12.86 0.18
C GLN A 84 -16.02 -13.48 -0.55
N SER A 85 -15.85 -13.17 -1.84
CA SER A 85 -14.76 -13.68 -2.68
C SER A 85 -13.45 -12.91 -2.53
N SER A 86 -13.48 -11.67 -2.03
CA SER A 86 -12.34 -10.73 -2.06
C SER A 86 -11.87 -10.27 -0.68
N GLN A 87 -12.46 -10.80 0.39
CA GLN A 87 -12.11 -10.42 1.76
C GLN A 87 -10.67 -10.80 2.12
N PRO A 88 -10.03 -10.07 3.04
CA PRO A 88 -8.68 -10.35 3.55
C PRO A 88 -8.51 -11.80 4.05
N ARG A 89 -9.58 -12.41 4.58
CA ARG A 89 -9.57 -13.81 5.02
C ARG A 89 -9.16 -14.80 3.93
N ARG A 90 -9.46 -14.53 2.66
CA ARG A 90 -9.10 -15.39 1.51
C ARG A 90 -7.83 -14.93 0.81
N TRP A 91 -7.57 -13.63 0.82
CA TRP A 91 -6.51 -12.99 0.06
C TRP A 91 -5.46 -12.33 0.96
N LYS A 92 -5.36 -12.79 2.22
CA LYS A 92 -4.33 -12.31 3.12
C LYS A 92 -2.94 -12.61 2.53
N PRO A 93 -2.04 -11.62 2.52
CA PRO A 93 -0.64 -11.83 2.16
C PRO A 93 0.05 -12.85 3.06
N ILE A 94 1.17 -13.41 2.60
CA ILE A 94 1.89 -14.51 3.26
C ILE A 94 2.98 -14.05 4.24
N ASN A 95 3.21 -12.76 4.37
CA ASN A 95 4.14 -12.21 5.35
C ASN A 95 3.69 -12.51 6.79
N ASP A 96 4.56 -12.27 7.76
CA ASP A 96 4.27 -12.47 9.19
C ASP A 96 2.96 -11.77 9.59
N ALA A 97 2.20 -12.39 10.47
CA ALA A 97 0.83 -11.96 10.79
C ALA A 97 0.75 -10.54 11.36
N ASP A 98 1.81 -10.08 12.02
CA ASP A 98 1.92 -8.73 12.57
C ASP A 98 2.48 -7.70 11.58
N LYS A 99 2.84 -8.14 10.36
CA LYS A 99 3.34 -7.29 9.27
C LYS A 99 2.28 -6.97 8.22
N HIS A 100 1.01 -7.24 8.49
CA HIS A 100 -0.06 -6.92 7.56
C HIS A 100 -1.23 -6.22 8.24
N LEU A 101 -1.63 -5.07 7.69
CA LEU A 101 -2.82 -4.34 8.07
C LEU A 101 -3.81 -4.31 6.89
N ALA A 102 -5.09 -4.57 7.14
CA ALA A 102 -6.11 -4.69 6.10
C ALA A 102 -7.30 -3.77 6.36
N PHE A 103 -7.74 -3.07 5.30
CA PHE A 103 -8.91 -2.20 5.33
C PHE A 103 -9.95 -2.65 4.31
N CYS A 104 -11.22 -2.59 4.69
CA CYS A 104 -12.36 -2.91 3.84
C CYS A 104 -13.44 -1.82 3.95
N PRO A 105 -14.28 -1.62 2.92
CA PRO A 105 -15.47 -0.82 3.03
C PRO A 105 -16.42 -1.34 4.13
N PRO A 106 -17.28 -0.47 4.70
CA PRO A 106 -18.28 -0.89 5.67
C PRO A 106 -19.23 -1.94 5.10
N LYS A 107 -19.60 -2.94 5.91
CA LYS A 107 -20.60 -3.96 5.54
C LYS A 107 -21.96 -3.33 5.25
N GLY A 108 -22.69 -3.93 4.33
CA GLY A 108 -24.07 -3.53 4.00
C GLY A 108 -24.21 -2.28 3.11
N LYS A 109 -23.08 -1.76 2.61
CA LYS A 109 -23.02 -0.73 1.56
C LYS A 109 -22.44 -1.32 0.28
N ASP A 110 -22.01 -0.49 -0.67
CA ASP A 110 -21.31 -0.94 -1.85
C ASP A 110 -19.94 -1.53 -1.45
N GLU A 111 -19.91 -2.83 -1.19
CA GLU A 111 -18.77 -3.57 -0.65
C GLU A 111 -17.57 -3.64 -1.61
N MET A 112 -17.77 -3.28 -2.87
CA MET A 112 -16.70 -3.19 -3.89
C MET A 112 -16.07 -1.80 -3.95
N ASN A 113 -16.69 -0.80 -3.37
CA ASN A 113 -16.26 0.59 -3.45
C ASN A 113 -15.26 0.94 -2.35
N LEU A 114 -13.97 0.85 -2.65
CA LEU A 114 -12.89 1.21 -1.74
C LEU A 114 -12.94 2.68 -1.30
N GLY A 115 -13.59 3.57 -2.06
CA GLY A 115 -13.77 4.98 -1.71
C GLY A 115 -14.66 5.21 -0.48
N LEU A 116 -15.34 4.17 0.01
CA LEU A 116 -16.11 4.21 1.27
C LEU A 116 -15.25 3.94 2.52
N ILE A 117 -13.98 3.61 2.37
CA ILE A 117 -13.05 3.48 3.50
C ILE A 117 -12.71 4.88 3.99
N SER A 118 -12.99 5.14 5.27
CA SER A 118 -12.62 6.39 5.93
C SER A 118 -11.09 6.48 6.03
N ILE A 119 -10.50 7.47 5.39
CA ILE A 119 -9.04 7.67 5.43
C ILE A 119 -8.58 8.12 6.81
N ASP A 120 -9.36 8.95 7.50
CA ASP A 120 -9.03 9.42 8.84
C ASP A 120 -9.02 8.27 9.84
N ASP A 121 -10.03 7.37 9.79
CA ASP A 121 -10.06 6.18 10.63
C ASP A 121 -8.92 5.23 10.28
N ALA A 122 -8.62 5.06 9.00
CA ALA A 122 -7.50 4.22 8.57
C ALA A 122 -6.16 4.77 9.09
N LEU A 123 -5.94 6.07 9.08
CA LEU A 123 -4.71 6.69 9.59
C LEU A 123 -4.52 6.47 11.10
N ILE A 124 -5.60 6.40 11.90
CA ILE A 124 -5.53 6.07 13.32
C ILE A 124 -4.88 4.70 13.56
N GLU A 125 -5.09 3.74 12.65
CA GLU A 125 -4.49 2.41 12.72
C GLU A 125 -3.13 2.35 11.99
N ILE A 126 -2.99 3.03 10.86
CA ILE A 126 -1.78 3.02 10.03
C ILE A 126 -0.59 3.64 10.76
N VAL A 127 -0.76 4.79 11.41
CA VAL A 127 0.36 5.51 12.05
C VAL A 127 1.04 4.67 13.13
N PRO A 128 0.32 4.09 14.11
CA PRO A 128 0.96 3.23 15.11
C PRO A 128 1.55 1.94 14.50
N PHE A 129 0.92 1.37 13.47
CA PHE A 129 1.47 0.22 12.76
C PHE A 129 2.82 0.53 12.12
N VAL A 130 2.93 1.64 11.37
CA VAL A 130 4.17 2.06 10.73
C VAL A 130 5.27 2.34 11.77
N ARG A 131 4.94 3.03 12.86
CA ARG A 131 5.88 3.27 13.96
C ARG A 131 6.42 1.98 14.56
N LYS A 132 5.56 0.99 14.79
CA LYS A 132 5.97 -0.32 15.28
C LYS A 132 6.94 -1.01 14.31
N MET A 133 6.63 -1.01 13.01
CA MET A 133 7.46 -1.66 12.00
C MET A 133 8.86 -1.03 11.90
N TRP A 134 8.96 0.28 11.95
CA TRP A 134 10.25 0.99 11.86
C TRP A 134 11.09 0.89 13.12
N GLN A 135 10.47 0.80 14.30
CA GLN A 135 11.20 0.55 15.54
C GLN A 135 11.75 -0.88 15.64
N ALA A 136 11.09 -1.84 15.01
CA ALA A 136 11.54 -3.24 14.99
C ALA A 136 12.69 -3.49 13.99
N GLY A 137 12.89 -2.59 13.03
CA GLY A 137 13.95 -2.70 12.00
C GLY A 137 15.28 -2.01 12.37
N ASN A 138 15.30 -1.27 13.47
CA ASN A 138 16.50 -0.67 14.06
C ASN A 138 16.95 -1.47 15.29
#